data_e9d45c448270da8a5966ba4f3789764e
#
_entry.id   e9d45c448270da8a5966ba4f3789764e
#
_cell.length_a   1.000
_cell.length_b   1.000
_cell.length_c   1.000
_cell.angle_alpha   90.00
_cell.angle_beta   90.00
_cell.angle_gamma   90.00
#
_symmetry.space_group_name_H-M   'P 1'
#
loop_
_entity.id
_entity.type
_entity.pdbx_description
1 polymer ?
#
loop_
_entity_poly.entity_id
_entity_poly.type
_entity_poly.pdbx_seq_one_letter_code
_entity_poly.pdbx_strand_id
1 'polypeptide(L)'
;MTERLWDEFLTDRDKNVFKKSGFGAEAGFGKRPALLVIDVSYNFCGDRREPIIESIKRFHNSCGEDAWDALPHIQKIIEKCHAKNIPVIYTTGTVRKDSWDAGGWAWKNNRTNEDVTTPNAAGFNRDGNEIMDQIAPSPQDIVIYK
;
A
#
# COMPACT_ATOMS: atom_id res chain seq x y z
N MET A 1 8.16 -30.47 4.08
CA MET A 1 7.33 -29.35 3.58
C MET A 1 6.46 -28.94 4.74
N THR A 2 6.54 -27.67 5.12
CA THR A 2 5.66 -27.13 6.17
C THR A 2 4.24 -27.14 5.61
N GLU A 3 3.32 -27.72 6.36
CA GLU A 3 1.89 -27.78 6.02
C GLU A 3 1.37 -26.34 5.94
N ARG A 4 0.75 -25.97 4.83
CA ARG A 4 0.22 -24.62 4.60
C ARG A 4 -1.20 -24.55 5.16
N LEU A 5 -1.58 -23.42 5.73
CA LEU A 5 -2.91 -23.21 6.34
C LEU A 5 -4.09 -23.55 5.40
N TRP A 6 -3.88 -23.50 4.10
CA TRP A 6 -4.91 -23.80 3.09
C TRP A 6 -4.84 -25.21 2.54
N ASP A 7 -3.90 -26.06 2.97
CA ASP A 7 -3.76 -27.43 2.45
C ASP A 7 -4.97 -28.31 2.81
N GLU A 8 -5.68 -27.98 3.88
CA GLU A 8 -6.93 -28.65 4.28
C GLU A 8 -8.10 -28.42 3.32
N PHE A 9 -8.08 -27.30 2.56
CA PHE A 9 -9.11 -26.94 1.58
C PHE A 9 -8.82 -27.49 0.19
N LEU A 10 -7.63 -28.07 -0.04
CA LEU A 10 -7.24 -28.63 -1.33
C LEU A 10 -7.55 -30.12 -1.37
N THR A 11 -8.23 -30.56 -2.45
CA THR A 11 -8.41 -31.99 -2.72
C THR A 11 -7.08 -32.65 -3.14
N ASP A 12 -7.00 -33.97 -3.05
CA ASP A 12 -5.83 -34.71 -3.54
C ASP A 12 -5.56 -34.46 -5.04
N ARG A 13 -6.63 -34.25 -5.81
CA ARG A 13 -6.51 -33.87 -7.22
C ARG A 13 -5.83 -32.51 -7.36
N ASP A 14 -6.24 -31.51 -6.57
CA ASP A 14 -5.66 -30.16 -6.63
C ASP A 14 -4.18 -30.20 -6.25
N LYS A 15 -3.85 -30.91 -5.15
CA LYS A 15 -2.46 -31.11 -4.71
C LYS A 15 -1.60 -31.76 -5.79
N ASN A 16 -2.14 -32.77 -6.50
CA ASN A 16 -1.45 -33.43 -7.59
C ASN A 16 -1.27 -32.51 -8.81
N VAL A 17 -2.28 -31.70 -9.14
CA VAL A 17 -2.20 -30.71 -10.22
C VAL A 17 -1.12 -29.69 -9.91
N PHE A 18 -1.15 -29.09 -8.72
CA PHE A 18 -0.16 -28.11 -8.30
C PHE A 18 1.27 -28.66 -8.33
N LYS A 19 1.44 -29.89 -7.83
CA LYS A 19 2.75 -30.56 -7.84
C LYS A 19 3.28 -30.82 -9.25
N LYS A 20 2.42 -31.27 -10.16
CA LYS A 20 2.82 -31.61 -11.54
C LYS A 20 3.02 -30.39 -12.44
N SER A 21 2.22 -29.34 -12.24
CA SER A 21 2.31 -28.10 -13.01
C SER A 21 3.28 -27.06 -12.41
N GLY A 22 3.78 -27.30 -11.19
CA GLY A 22 4.70 -26.38 -10.53
C GLY A 22 4.03 -25.14 -9.95
N PHE A 23 2.70 -25.09 -9.88
CA PHE A 23 1.98 -23.98 -9.25
C PHE A 23 2.31 -23.86 -7.76
N GLY A 24 2.59 -22.64 -7.31
CA GLY A 24 2.94 -22.37 -5.92
C GLY A 24 4.35 -22.82 -5.52
N ALA A 25 5.21 -23.15 -6.47
CA ALA A 25 6.63 -23.35 -6.20
C ALA A 25 7.30 -22.04 -5.79
N GLU A 26 8.15 -22.11 -4.76
CA GLU A 26 8.92 -20.96 -4.31
C GLU A 26 10.00 -20.61 -5.34
N ALA A 27 9.93 -19.41 -5.91
CA ALA A 27 10.91 -18.93 -6.89
C ALA A 27 12.11 -18.22 -6.24
N GLY A 28 11.98 -17.85 -4.95
CA GLY A 28 12.98 -17.04 -4.25
C GLY A 28 13.08 -15.61 -4.80
N PHE A 29 14.12 -14.90 -4.38
CA PHE A 29 14.40 -13.56 -4.87
C PHE A 29 15.28 -13.62 -6.13
N GLY A 30 15.02 -12.70 -7.07
CA GLY A 30 15.90 -12.48 -8.21
C GLY A 30 17.24 -11.85 -7.80
N LYS A 31 18.17 -11.78 -8.77
CA LYS A 31 19.51 -11.23 -8.54
C LYS A 31 19.52 -9.70 -8.35
N ARG A 32 18.50 -9.01 -8.84
CA ARG A 32 18.34 -7.56 -8.79
C ARG A 32 16.94 -7.21 -8.26
N PRO A 33 16.74 -7.26 -6.93
CA PRO A 33 15.47 -6.86 -6.33
C PRO A 33 15.29 -5.35 -6.37
N ALA A 34 14.03 -4.90 -6.26
CA ALA A 34 13.66 -3.53 -5.96
C ALA A 34 12.63 -3.54 -4.82
N LEU A 35 12.59 -2.48 -4.03
CA LEU A 35 11.56 -2.27 -3.01
C LEU A 35 10.42 -1.45 -3.61
N LEU A 36 9.19 -1.94 -3.50
CA LEU A 36 7.99 -1.18 -3.83
C LEU A 36 7.30 -0.75 -2.53
N VAL A 37 7.12 0.56 -2.34
CA VAL A 37 6.38 1.18 -1.25
C VAL A 37 5.06 1.68 -1.84
N ILE A 38 3.99 0.94 -1.60
CA ILE A 38 2.72 1.12 -2.29
C ILE A 38 1.73 1.82 -1.38
N ASP A 39 1.27 3.03 -1.79
CA ASP A 39 0.17 3.79 -1.17
C ASP A 39 0.35 4.10 0.32
N VAL A 40 1.59 4.23 0.80
CA VAL A 40 1.87 4.63 2.18
C VAL A 40 1.80 6.17 2.26
N SER A 41 0.58 6.66 2.23
CA SER A 41 0.22 8.07 2.18
C SER A 41 -0.70 8.46 3.35
N TYR A 42 -0.95 9.75 3.54
CA TYR A 42 -1.85 10.23 4.59
C TYR A 42 -3.28 9.70 4.43
N ASN A 43 -3.76 9.45 3.21
CA ASN A 43 -5.06 8.84 2.99
C ASN A 43 -5.19 7.43 3.62
N PHE A 44 -4.08 6.68 3.65
CA PHE A 44 -4.06 5.33 4.20
C PHE A 44 -3.49 5.23 5.61
N CYS A 45 -2.77 6.23 6.09
CA CYS A 45 -2.17 6.23 7.41
C CYS A 45 -2.88 7.16 8.41
N GLY A 46 -3.62 8.16 7.91
CA GLY A 46 -4.06 9.27 8.72
C GLY A 46 -2.92 10.23 9.04
N ASP A 47 -3.22 11.32 9.73
CA ASP A 47 -2.27 12.38 10.10
C ASP A 47 -1.64 12.19 11.48
N ARG A 48 -2.10 11.21 12.24
CA ARG A 48 -1.61 10.85 13.57
C ARG A 48 -1.95 9.42 13.94
N ARG A 49 -1.20 8.88 14.90
CA ARG A 49 -1.47 7.55 15.46
C ARG A 49 -2.71 7.61 16.35
N GLU A 50 -3.78 6.97 15.92
CA GLU A 50 -5.03 6.86 16.66
C GLU A 50 -5.79 5.59 16.26
N PRO A 51 -6.76 5.10 17.05
CA PRO A 51 -7.59 3.96 16.70
C PRO A 51 -8.22 4.12 15.32
N ILE A 52 -8.27 3.03 14.54
CA ILE A 52 -8.79 3.04 13.17
C ILE A 52 -10.20 3.65 13.09
N ILE A 53 -11.07 3.38 14.07
CA ILE A 53 -12.45 3.91 14.12
C ILE A 53 -12.48 5.45 14.23
N GLU A 54 -11.49 6.06 14.86
CA GLU A 54 -11.36 7.51 14.92
C GLU A 54 -10.73 8.07 13.63
N SER A 55 -9.70 7.39 13.13
CA SER A 55 -8.96 7.83 11.94
C SER A 55 -9.85 7.85 10.69
N ILE A 56 -10.70 6.84 10.49
CA ILE A 56 -11.60 6.76 9.32
C ILE A 56 -12.67 7.85 9.29
N LYS A 57 -12.93 8.55 10.37
CA LYS A 57 -13.83 9.72 10.37
C LYS A 57 -13.27 10.89 9.57
N ARG A 58 -11.96 10.93 9.38
CA ARG A 58 -11.22 11.99 8.68
C ARG A 58 -10.55 11.50 7.41
N PHE A 59 -10.00 10.30 7.44
CA PHE A 59 -9.34 9.63 6.34
C PHE A 59 -10.01 8.28 6.11
N HIS A 60 -11.00 8.23 5.24
CA HIS A 60 -11.90 7.07 5.06
C HIS A 60 -11.19 5.75 4.74
N ASN A 61 -9.99 5.81 4.19
CA ASN A 61 -9.19 4.62 3.85
C ASN A 61 -8.07 4.35 4.88
N SER A 62 -8.05 5.07 5.99
CA SER A 62 -6.98 4.93 6.97
C SER A 62 -6.99 3.56 7.66
N CYS A 63 -5.79 3.04 7.87
CA CYS A 63 -5.53 1.85 8.68
C CYS A 63 -5.27 2.16 10.17
N GLY A 64 -5.41 3.44 10.57
CA GLY A 64 -5.24 3.86 11.97
C GLY A 64 -3.86 3.55 12.54
N GLU A 65 -3.85 3.14 13.82
CA GLU A 65 -2.62 2.84 14.56
C GLU A 65 -1.73 1.79 13.90
N ASP A 66 -2.31 0.79 13.22
CA ASP A 66 -1.54 -0.28 12.57
C ASP A 66 -0.63 0.26 11.46
N ALA A 67 -1.09 1.26 10.70
CA ALA A 67 -0.26 1.93 9.71
C ALA A 67 0.93 2.64 10.37
N TRP A 68 0.68 3.36 11.47
CA TRP A 68 1.72 4.08 12.20
C TRP A 68 2.74 3.14 12.85
N ASP A 69 2.31 1.98 13.33
CA ASP A 69 3.19 0.96 13.89
C ASP A 69 4.04 0.29 12.80
N ALA A 70 3.55 0.25 11.55
CA ALA A 70 4.31 -0.26 10.41
C ALA A 70 5.38 0.72 9.90
N LEU A 71 5.18 2.05 10.02
CA LEU A 71 6.09 3.07 9.46
C LEU A 71 7.57 2.89 9.86
N PRO A 72 7.93 2.65 11.14
CA PRO A 72 9.32 2.43 11.52
C PRO A 72 9.96 1.21 10.85
N HIS A 73 9.16 0.17 10.58
CA HIS A 73 9.63 -1.04 9.89
C HIS A 73 9.85 -0.78 8.41
N ILE A 74 8.95 -0.01 7.77
CA ILE A 74 9.09 0.41 6.38
C ILE A 74 10.32 1.30 6.22
N GLN A 75 10.51 2.29 7.09
CA GLN A 75 11.68 3.14 7.10
C GLN A 75 12.98 2.34 7.18
N LYS A 76 13.06 1.39 8.10
CA LYS A 76 14.24 0.53 8.27
C LYS A 76 14.54 -0.32 7.03
N ILE A 77 13.52 -0.78 6.30
CA ILE A 77 13.73 -1.51 5.04
C ILE A 77 14.25 -0.58 3.97
N ILE A 78 13.70 0.64 3.84
CA ILE A 78 14.14 1.67 2.90
C ILE A 78 15.61 2.00 3.13
N GLU A 79 16.00 2.29 4.38
CA GLU A 79 17.39 2.57 4.76
C GLU A 79 18.34 1.44 4.35
N LYS A 80 17.92 0.19 4.56
CA LYS A 80 18.72 -0.99 4.14
C LYS A 80 18.82 -1.12 2.62
N CYS A 81 17.77 -0.77 1.89
CA CYS A 81 17.78 -0.76 0.43
C CYS A 81 18.74 0.30 -0.10
N HIS A 82 18.68 1.54 0.44
CA HIS A 82 19.61 2.61 0.08
C HIS A 82 21.06 2.22 0.37
N ALA A 83 21.34 1.67 1.55
CA ALA A 83 22.70 1.22 1.92
C ALA A 83 23.25 0.11 1.00
N LYS A 84 22.38 -0.60 0.26
CA LYS A 84 22.75 -1.67 -0.66
C LYS A 84 22.58 -1.30 -2.12
N ASN A 85 22.27 -0.05 -2.44
CA ASN A 85 21.93 0.43 -3.78
C ASN A 85 20.80 -0.38 -4.44
N ILE A 86 19.83 -0.82 -3.65
CA ILE A 86 18.60 -1.44 -4.13
C ILE A 86 17.62 -0.32 -4.44
N PRO A 87 17.07 -0.25 -5.67
CA PRO A 87 16.09 0.78 -6.03
C PRO A 87 14.87 0.75 -5.12
N VAL A 88 14.42 1.93 -4.69
CA VAL A 88 13.16 2.12 -3.96
C VAL A 88 12.19 2.87 -4.87
N ILE A 89 11.00 2.33 -5.02
CA ILE A 89 9.94 2.85 -5.89
C ILE A 89 8.70 3.04 -5.04
N TYR A 90 8.22 4.29 -5.01
CA TYR A 90 6.98 4.64 -4.34
C TYR A 90 5.84 4.72 -5.34
N THR A 91 4.65 4.33 -4.93
CA THR A 91 3.43 4.64 -5.65
C THR A 91 2.48 5.43 -4.77
N THR A 92 1.79 6.39 -5.35
CA THR A 92 0.73 7.13 -4.67
C THR A 92 -0.33 7.59 -5.66
N GLY A 93 -1.52 7.93 -5.15
CA GLY A 93 -2.61 8.43 -5.95
C GLY A 93 -2.37 9.83 -6.47
N THR A 94 -2.98 10.15 -7.59
CA THR A 94 -3.21 11.52 -8.05
C THR A 94 -4.64 11.60 -8.55
N VAL A 95 -5.28 12.75 -8.39
CA VAL A 95 -6.64 12.97 -8.88
C VAL A 95 -6.63 14.14 -9.84
N ARG A 96 -7.15 13.92 -11.03
CA ARG A 96 -7.37 14.98 -12.00
C ARG A 96 -8.54 15.85 -11.56
N LYS A 97 -8.41 17.15 -11.74
CA LYS A 97 -9.47 18.12 -11.39
C LYS A 97 -10.78 17.88 -12.16
N ASP A 98 -10.68 17.30 -13.37
CA ASP A 98 -11.83 16.98 -14.21
C ASP A 98 -12.43 15.60 -13.95
N SER A 99 -11.85 14.83 -13.01
CA SER A 99 -12.26 13.47 -12.63
C SER A 99 -12.34 12.48 -13.80
N TRP A 100 -11.70 12.80 -14.94
CA TRP A 100 -11.74 11.94 -16.13
C TRP A 100 -11.16 10.55 -15.89
N ASP A 101 -10.22 10.44 -15.00
CA ASP A 101 -9.52 9.21 -14.61
C ASP A 101 -10.18 8.45 -13.45
N ALA A 102 -11.28 8.96 -12.91
CA ALA A 102 -11.98 8.31 -11.78
C ALA A 102 -12.55 6.92 -12.12
N GLY A 103 -12.83 6.66 -13.41
CA GLY A 103 -13.24 5.35 -13.91
C GLY A 103 -14.46 4.77 -13.22
N GLY A 104 -14.58 3.43 -13.27
CA GLY A 104 -15.71 2.72 -12.65
C GLY A 104 -15.63 2.59 -11.14
N TRP A 105 -14.55 2.98 -10.52
CA TRP A 105 -14.38 2.91 -9.05
C TRP A 105 -15.39 3.81 -8.33
N ALA A 106 -15.61 5.01 -8.84
CA ALA A 106 -16.57 5.95 -8.30
C ALA A 106 -18.00 5.38 -8.22
N TRP A 107 -18.36 4.48 -9.15
CA TRP A 107 -19.68 3.85 -9.19
C TRP A 107 -19.82 2.63 -8.28
N LYS A 108 -18.71 1.99 -7.91
CA LYS A 108 -18.70 0.79 -7.07
C LYS A 108 -18.71 1.08 -5.59
N ASN A 109 -18.34 2.28 -5.20
CA ASN A 109 -18.22 2.66 -3.81
C ASN A 109 -19.50 3.35 -3.35
N ASN A 110 -20.05 2.93 -2.21
CA ASN A 110 -21.20 3.60 -1.58
C ASN A 110 -20.90 5.05 -1.18
N ARG A 111 -19.63 5.43 -1.18
CA ARG A 111 -19.09 6.76 -0.86
C ARG A 111 -18.84 7.60 -2.12
N THR A 112 -19.51 7.31 -3.23
CA THR A 112 -19.33 8.02 -4.52
C THR A 112 -19.62 9.51 -4.46
N ASN A 113 -20.38 9.97 -3.46
CA ASN A 113 -20.68 11.38 -3.23
C ASN A 113 -19.64 12.08 -2.34
N GLU A 114 -18.65 11.33 -1.82
CA GLU A 114 -17.56 11.93 -1.06
C GLU A 114 -16.57 12.58 -2.04
N ASP A 115 -16.20 13.80 -1.75
CA ASP A 115 -15.13 14.47 -2.47
C ASP A 115 -13.79 13.85 -2.08
N VAL A 116 -13.33 12.91 -2.90
CA VAL A 116 -12.04 12.23 -2.69
C VAL A 116 -10.83 13.14 -3.00
N THR A 117 -11.10 14.33 -3.55
CA THR A 117 -10.06 15.32 -3.86
C THR A 117 -9.80 16.29 -2.72
N THR A 118 -10.72 16.38 -1.77
CA THR A 118 -10.59 17.29 -0.65
C THR A 118 -9.81 16.62 0.49
N PRO A 119 -8.88 17.30 1.13
CA PRO A 119 -8.30 16.84 2.38
C PRO A 119 -9.43 16.62 3.38
N ASN A 120 -9.76 15.38 3.66
CA ASN A 120 -10.98 15.00 4.37
C ASN A 120 -10.93 15.31 5.87
N ALA A 121 -9.78 15.76 6.36
CA ALA A 121 -9.62 16.08 7.76
C ALA A 121 -9.73 17.59 7.98
N ALA A 122 -10.68 18.01 8.77
CA ALA A 122 -10.75 19.40 9.25
C ALA A 122 -9.39 19.77 9.89
N GLY A 123 -8.72 20.77 9.30
CA GLY A 123 -7.40 21.21 9.73
C GLY A 123 -6.21 20.52 9.10
N PHE A 124 -6.41 19.53 8.21
CA PHE A 124 -5.33 18.94 7.41
C PHE A 124 -5.18 19.73 6.11
N ASN A 125 -4.08 20.47 5.97
CA ASN A 125 -3.84 21.40 4.86
C ASN A 125 -2.89 20.82 3.79
N ARG A 126 -2.81 19.49 3.68
CA ARG A 126 -1.96 18.79 2.71
C ARG A 126 -2.81 17.87 1.84
N ASP A 127 -2.26 17.45 0.70
CA ASP A 127 -2.87 16.39 -0.10
C ASP A 127 -2.77 15.05 0.64
N GLY A 128 -3.90 14.36 0.80
CA GLY A 128 -3.93 13.02 1.40
C GLY A 128 -3.12 11.99 0.62
N ASN A 129 -2.83 12.22 -0.66
CA ASN A 129 -1.96 11.38 -1.47
C ASN A 129 -0.46 11.64 -1.24
N GLU A 130 -0.08 12.65 -0.48
CA GLU A 130 1.32 12.82 -0.10
C GLU A 130 1.82 11.62 0.70
N ILE A 131 3.04 11.19 0.37
CA ILE A 131 3.73 10.11 1.09
C ILE A 131 4.04 10.58 2.50
N MET A 132 3.94 9.67 3.47
CA MET A 132 4.20 9.98 4.88
C MET A 132 5.62 10.54 5.07
N ASP A 133 5.74 11.61 5.87
CA ASP A 133 7.03 12.29 6.12
C ASP A 133 8.09 11.36 6.69
N GLN A 134 7.70 10.36 7.50
CA GLN A 134 8.60 9.39 8.12
C GLN A 134 9.35 8.53 7.10
N ILE A 135 8.81 8.42 5.90
CA ILE A 135 9.36 7.62 4.81
C ILE A 135 9.47 8.43 3.51
N ALA A 136 9.59 9.75 3.62
CA ALA A 136 9.66 10.63 2.46
C ALA A 136 10.72 10.16 1.45
N PRO A 137 10.39 10.15 0.14
CA PRO A 137 11.34 9.75 -0.90
C PRO A 137 12.58 10.62 -0.90
N SER A 138 13.74 10.02 -1.09
CA SER A 138 14.99 10.72 -1.35
C SER A 138 15.13 11.04 -2.85
N PRO A 139 16.03 11.96 -3.25
CA PRO A 139 16.21 12.34 -4.65
C PRO A 139 16.57 11.20 -5.61
N GLN A 140 17.07 10.09 -5.08
CA GLN A 140 17.41 8.89 -5.86
C GLN A 140 16.24 7.93 -6.06
N ASP A 141 15.14 8.11 -5.34
CA ASP A 141 14.00 7.23 -5.38
C ASP A 141 13.05 7.58 -6.53
N ILE A 142 12.28 6.60 -6.96
CA ILE A 142 11.30 6.76 -8.03
C ILE A 142 9.93 6.92 -7.40
N VAL A 143 9.20 7.97 -7.79
CA VAL A 143 7.79 8.15 -7.39
C VAL A 143 6.91 8.03 -8.61
N ILE A 144 5.94 7.11 -8.55
CA ILE A 144 4.95 6.86 -9.60
C ILE A 144 3.59 7.32 -9.09
N TYR A 145 3.01 8.27 -9.81
CA TYR A 145 1.63 8.74 -9.58
C TYR A 145 0.66 7.94 -10.44
N LYS A 146 -0.42 7.48 -9.84
CA LYS A 146 -1.43 6.63 -10.50
C LYS A 146 -2.85 7.05 -10.14
#